data_8c81a27e933ad45441f83b663e1a8542
#
_entry.id   8c81a27e933ad45441f83b663e1a8542
#
_cell.length_a   1.000
_cell.length_b   1.000
_cell.length_c   1.000
_cell.angle_alpha   90.00
_cell.angle_beta   90.00
_cell.angle_gamma   90.00
#
_symmetry.space_group_name_H-M   'P 1'
#
loop_
_entity.id
_entity.type
_entity.pdbx_description
1 polymer ?
#
loop_
_entity_poly.entity_id
_entity_poly.type
_entity_poly.pdbx_seq_one_letter_code
_entity_poly.pdbx_strand_id
1 'polypeptide(L)'
;RQRQMCIRDSLKAVEEMKKNLGLTDAQVVIKTNIKEDEGCYDAAVDLAEQGCNIIIANSFGHESYILQAAADYPDVQFCHATGYQAKSSGLTNMHNFFTNVYESRYLSGVVAGMKLNEMIQKGEVTKDKCKIGYVGAFPYAEVISGFTSFYLGVKSVCDSATMEVKYTNSWASFDLEKECAEQLIADGCVLISQHADTTGAPTACEAKKVPCVGYNIDMIPTAPDAALTSATINWGPYYTYAVQSVIEGTAIDTDWSKGVKDGADAITELNEKTVAKGTKEKVEEAQKEIEDGTIHVFDTSKFTVGGKTLEELVESGDEDATKLQSYIKDGYFHESDVAGGMTSAPAFTFIIDGIDSITK
;
A
#
# COMPACT_ATOMS: atom_id res chain seq x y z
N ARG A 1 -6.11 -6.05 19.74
CA ARG A 1 -4.72 -5.65 19.40
C ARG A 1 -4.34 -5.85 17.91
N GLN A 2 -5.16 -6.51 17.10
CA GLN A 2 -4.77 -6.98 15.76
C GLN A 2 -4.97 -5.99 14.59
N ARG A 3 -5.53 -4.80 14.77
CA ARG A 3 -5.75 -3.79 13.72
C ARG A 3 -5.26 -2.40 14.11
N GLN A 4 -4.20 -2.31 14.91
CA GLN A 4 -3.78 -1.02 15.46
C GLN A 4 -3.21 -0.05 14.40
N MET A 5 -2.63 -0.55 13.31
CA MET A 5 -2.03 0.32 12.28
C MET A 5 -3.09 0.90 11.36
N CYS A 6 -3.90 0.10 10.69
CA CYS A 6 -5.02 0.60 9.86
C CYS A 6 -6.01 1.48 10.66
N ILE A 7 -6.29 1.13 11.92
CA ILE A 7 -7.12 1.96 12.79
C ILE A 7 -6.46 3.32 13.07
N ARG A 8 -5.15 3.36 13.31
CA ARG A 8 -4.44 4.62 13.59
C ARG A 8 -4.45 5.57 12.40
N ASP A 9 -4.22 5.06 11.20
CA ASP A 9 -4.22 5.87 9.98
C ASP A 9 -5.63 6.40 9.69
N SER A 10 -6.66 5.58 9.86
CA SER A 10 -8.04 6.01 9.71
C SER A 10 -8.44 7.03 10.78
N LEU A 11 -8.05 6.86 12.04
CA LEU A 11 -8.32 7.84 13.10
C LEU A 11 -7.59 9.16 12.86
N LYS A 12 -6.33 9.11 12.39
CA LYS A 12 -5.58 10.31 12.00
C LYS A 12 -6.30 11.03 10.86
N ALA A 13 -6.77 10.31 9.86
CA ALA A 13 -7.54 10.87 8.73
C ALA A 13 -8.86 11.51 9.20
N VAL A 14 -9.56 10.90 10.16
CA VAL A 14 -10.77 11.48 10.77
C VAL A 14 -10.45 12.80 11.46
N GLU A 15 -9.38 12.90 12.24
CA GLU A 15 -8.98 14.15 12.90
C GLU A 15 -8.57 15.23 11.89
N GLU A 16 -7.86 14.86 10.81
CA GLU A 16 -7.52 15.75 9.72
C GLU A 16 -8.78 16.27 9.01
N MET A 17 -9.70 15.40 8.65
CA MET A 17 -10.99 15.74 8.04
C MET A 17 -11.79 16.67 8.94
N LYS A 18 -11.95 16.36 10.23
CA LYS A 18 -12.64 17.22 11.20
C LYS A 18 -12.05 18.62 11.23
N LYS A 19 -10.73 18.72 11.28
CA LYS A 19 -10.01 20.00 11.26
C LYS A 19 -10.25 20.76 9.96
N ASN A 20 -10.14 20.10 8.82
CA ASN A 20 -10.29 20.71 7.49
C ASN A 20 -11.72 21.25 7.27
N LEU A 21 -12.73 20.53 7.76
CA LEU A 21 -14.14 20.84 7.55
C LEU A 21 -14.82 21.56 8.74
N GLY A 22 -14.07 21.78 9.83
CA GLY A 22 -14.61 22.42 11.04
C GLY A 22 -15.67 21.57 11.76
N LEU A 23 -15.59 20.24 11.67
CA LEU A 23 -16.53 19.33 12.31
C LEU A 23 -16.20 19.10 13.79
N THR A 24 -17.25 18.86 14.57
CA THR A 24 -17.17 18.53 16.00
C THR A 24 -17.22 17.02 16.21
N ASP A 25 -16.81 16.56 17.39
CA ASP A 25 -16.92 15.13 17.76
C ASP A 25 -18.36 14.60 17.73
N ALA A 26 -19.35 15.46 17.98
CA ALA A 26 -20.76 15.08 17.92
C ALA A 26 -21.27 14.74 16.51
N GLN A 27 -20.54 15.14 15.47
CA GLN A 27 -20.88 14.89 14.06
C GLN A 27 -20.18 13.66 13.48
N VAL A 28 -19.34 13.00 14.27
CA VAL A 28 -18.54 11.85 13.80
C VAL A 28 -18.73 10.67 14.76
N VAL A 29 -19.20 9.56 14.22
CA VAL A 29 -19.38 8.30 14.97
C VAL A 29 -18.31 7.31 14.51
N ILE A 30 -17.59 6.73 15.45
CA ILE A 30 -16.51 5.77 15.15
C ILE A 30 -16.85 4.42 15.75
N LYS A 31 -16.83 3.39 14.92
CA LYS A 31 -16.90 1.99 15.32
C LYS A 31 -15.57 1.30 15.05
N THR A 32 -15.06 0.58 16.03
CA THR A 32 -13.77 -0.13 15.94
C THR A 32 -13.94 -1.62 16.19
N ASN A 33 -12.95 -2.41 15.78
CA ASN A 33 -12.94 -3.87 15.96
C ASN A 33 -14.07 -4.59 15.22
N ILE A 34 -14.57 -4.02 14.12
CA ILE A 34 -15.54 -4.66 13.25
C ILE A 34 -14.82 -5.78 12.48
N LYS A 35 -15.34 -6.99 12.56
CA LYS A 35 -14.79 -8.15 11.86
C LYS A 35 -15.20 -8.14 10.38
N GLU A 36 -14.48 -8.91 9.57
CA GLU A 36 -14.81 -9.15 8.16
C GLU A 36 -15.87 -10.27 8.05
N ASP A 37 -17.01 -10.06 8.69
CA ASP A 37 -18.17 -10.94 8.73
C ASP A 37 -19.47 -10.11 8.74
N GLU A 38 -20.62 -10.76 8.94
CA GLU A 38 -21.94 -10.13 8.99
C GLU A 38 -22.03 -8.96 10.00
N GLY A 39 -21.21 -8.96 11.04
CA GLY A 39 -21.11 -7.83 11.98
C GLY A 39 -20.67 -6.52 11.31
N CYS A 40 -20.07 -6.57 10.11
CA CYS A 40 -19.80 -5.37 9.32
C CYS A 40 -21.09 -4.75 8.76
N TYR A 41 -22.01 -5.58 8.23
CA TYR A 41 -23.31 -5.11 7.78
C TYR A 41 -24.12 -4.52 8.95
N ASP A 42 -24.21 -5.23 10.07
CA ASP A 42 -24.91 -4.75 11.27
C ASP A 42 -24.37 -3.40 11.76
N ALA A 43 -23.05 -3.23 11.74
CA ALA A 43 -22.39 -1.98 12.12
C ALA A 43 -22.73 -0.83 11.17
N ALA A 44 -22.79 -1.11 9.86
CA ALA A 44 -23.15 -0.12 8.84
C ALA A 44 -24.63 0.28 8.95
N VAL A 45 -25.53 -0.67 9.13
CA VAL A 45 -26.96 -0.44 9.39
C VAL A 45 -27.18 0.42 10.64
N ASP A 46 -26.52 0.08 11.73
CA ASP A 46 -26.64 0.84 12.99
C ASP A 46 -26.16 2.31 12.82
N LEU A 47 -25.10 2.55 12.03
CA LEU A 47 -24.68 3.91 11.71
C LEU A 47 -25.70 4.66 10.83
N ALA A 48 -26.29 4.00 9.85
CA ALA A 48 -27.32 4.58 9.00
C ALA A 48 -28.57 4.94 9.81
N GLU A 49 -29.02 4.06 10.70
CA GLU A 49 -30.16 4.28 11.61
C GLU A 49 -29.88 5.38 12.65
N GLN A 50 -28.64 5.62 13.03
CA GLN A 50 -28.24 6.77 13.85
C GLN A 50 -28.27 8.11 13.06
N GLY A 51 -28.55 8.08 11.76
CA GLY A 51 -28.64 9.26 10.91
C GLY A 51 -27.33 9.70 10.29
N CYS A 52 -26.34 8.80 10.19
CA CYS A 52 -25.12 9.09 9.43
C CYS A 52 -25.44 9.20 7.94
N ASN A 53 -25.01 10.29 7.31
CA ASN A 53 -25.22 10.54 5.88
C ASN A 53 -24.14 9.88 5.01
N ILE A 54 -23.00 9.57 5.58
CA ILE A 54 -21.87 8.88 4.92
C ILE A 54 -21.25 7.88 5.89
N ILE A 55 -20.95 6.69 5.40
CA ILE A 55 -20.31 5.60 6.14
C ILE A 55 -19.04 5.18 5.39
N ILE A 56 -17.91 5.16 6.09
CA ILE A 56 -16.61 4.83 5.51
C ILE A 56 -16.07 3.57 6.19
N ALA A 57 -15.79 2.54 5.41
CA ALA A 57 -15.18 1.28 5.85
C ALA A 57 -13.82 1.06 5.19
N ASN A 58 -12.89 0.44 5.89
CA ASN A 58 -11.49 0.38 5.48
C ASN A 58 -10.83 -1.01 5.52
N SER A 59 -11.57 -2.08 5.64
CA SER A 59 -10.99 -3.43 5.62
C SER A 59 -11.42 -4.18 4.37
N PHE A 60 -10.49 -4.89 3.71
CA PHE A 60 -10.72 -5.56 2.43
C PHE A 60 -11.97 -6.46 2.44
N GLY A 61 -12.15 -7.29 3.45
CA GLY A 61 -13.29 -8.19 3.57
C GLY A 61 -14.61 -7.52 3.96
N HIS A 62 -14.67 -6.20 4.11
CA HIS A 62 -15.91 -5.48 4.39
C HIS A 62 -16.75 -5.19 3.14
N GLU A 63 -16.17 -5.24 1.92
CA GLU A 63 -16.81 -4.70 0.72
C GLU A 63 -18.20 -5.28 0.45
N SER A 64 -18.36 -6.61 0.50
CA SER A 64 -19.65 -7.27 0.23
C SER A 64 -20.75 -6.87 1.21
N TYR A 65 -20.40 -6.65 2.47
CA TYR A 65 -21.32 -6.22 3.52
C TYR A 65 -21.70 -4.75 3.38
N ILE A 66 -20.75 -3.92 2.97
CA ILE A 66 -21.00 -2.49 2.70
C ILE A 66 -21.87 -2.33 1.46
N LEU A 67 -21.65 -3.13 0.40
CA LEU A 67 -22.52 -3.17 -0.79
C LEU A 67 -23.95 -3.53 -0.42
N GLN A 68 -24.17 -4.52 0.45
CA GLN A 68 -25.49 -4.90 0.93
C GLN A 68 -26.15 -3.73 1.68
N ALA A 69 -25.43 -3.09 2.60
CA ALA A 69 -25.94 -1.92 3.32
C ALA A 69 -26.26 -0.74 2.39
N ALA A 70 -25.43 -0.51 1.36
CA ALA A 70 -25.67 0.54 0.37
C ALA A 70 -26.95 0.29 -0.44
N ALA A 71 -27.26 -0.97 -0.76
CA ALA A 71 -28.50 -1.33 -1.45
C ALA A 71 -29.75 -1.10 -0.56
N ASP A 72 -29.63 -1.36 0.74
CA ASP A 72 -30.74 -1.22 1.69
C ASP A 72 -30.98 0.24 2.13
N TYR A 73 -29.95 1.10 2.07
CA TYR A 73 -29.99 2.51 2.49
C TYR A 73 -29.58 3.44 1.34
N PRO A 74 -30.42 3.62 0.29
CA PRO A 74 -30.04 4.36 -0.92
C PRO A 74 -29.80 5.87 -0.70
N ASP A 75 -30.27 6.43 0.40
CA ASP A 75 -30.07 7.84 0.76
C ASP A 75 -28.76 8.10 1.54
N VAL A 76 -28.04 7.07 1.92
CA VAL A 76 -26.77 7.14 2.66
C VAL A 76 -25.63 6.81 1.70
N GLN A 77 -24.52 7.57 1.77
CA GLN A 77 -23.33 7.31 0.97
C GLN A 77 -22.42 6.29 1.66
N PHE A 78 -21.93 5.31 0.92
CA PHE A 78 -21.04 4.28 1.43
C PHE A 78 -19.72 4.30 0.68
N CYS A 79 -18.62 4.41 1.41
CA CYS A 79 -17.27 4.44 0.87
C CYS A 79 -16.47 3.27 1.43
N HIS A 80 -15.77 2.54 0.57
CA HIS A 80 -14.97 1.40 0.99
C HIS A 80 -13.56 1.48 0.44
N ALA A 81 -12.57 1.45 1.34
CA ALA A 81 -11.17 1.36 0.98
C ALA A 81 -10.82 -0.03 0.43
N THR A 82 -9.93 -0.11 -0.54
CA THR A 82 -9.44 -1.37 -1.13
C THR A 82 -10.45 -2.14 -1.98
N GLY A 83 -11.70 -1.70 -2.05
CA GLY A 83 -12.73 -2.34 -2.84
C GLY A 83 -12.64 -2.05 -4.33
N TYR A 84 -13.33 -2.87 -5.12
CA TYR A 84 -13.32 -2.80 -6.59
C TYR A 84 -14.71 -3.02 -7.22
N GLN A 85 -15.75 -3.18 -6.40
CA GLN A 85 -17.08 -3.55 -6.87
C GLN A 85 -18.05 -2.39 -7.03
N ALA A 86 -17.72 -1.17 -6.56
CA ALA A 86 -18.63 -0.02 -6.63
C ALA A 86 -19.13 0.20 -8.06
N LYS A 87 -18.22 0.24 -9.04
CA LYS A 87 -18.55 0.45 -10.45
C LYS A 87 -19.43 -0.67 -11.02
N SER A 88 -19.14 -1.93 -10.73
CA SER A 88 -19.89 -3.08 -11.25
C SER A 88 -21.23 -3.32 -10.53
N SER A 89 -21.40 -2.79 -9.31
CA SER A 89 -22.63 -2.92 -8.53
C SER A 89 -23.82 -2.17 -9.14
N GLY A 90 -23.55 -1.10 -9.88
CA GLY A 90 -24.56 -0.19 -10.39
C GLY A 90 -25.23 0.69 -9.32
N LEU A 91 -24.78 0.67 -8.08
CA LEU A 91 -25.28 1.50 -7.00
C LEU A 91 -24.66 2.92 -7.12
N THR A 92 -25.51 3.94 -7.00
CA THR A 92 -25.07 5.35 -7.11
C THR A 92 -24.53 5.92 -5.80
N ASN A 93 -24.70 5.21 -4.70
CA ASN A 93 -24.30 5.58 -3.35
C ASN A 93 -23.18 4.69 -2.80
N MET A 94 -22.52 3.90 -3.67
CA MET A 94 -21.37 3.07 -3.31
C MET A 94 -20.11 3.58 -4.02
N HIS A 95 -19.05 3.78 -3.25
CA HIS A 95 -17.79 4.36 -3.74
C HIS A 95 -16.61 3.54 -3.26
N ASN A 96 -15.63 3.32 -4.13
CA ASN A 96 -14.36 2.73 -3.75
C ASN A 96 -13.24 3.78 -3.75
N PHE A 97 -12.28 3.63 -2.86
CA PHE A 97 -11.11 4.50 -2.82
C PHE A 97 -9.87 3.73 -2.40
N PHE A 98 -8.75 4.15 -2.94
CA PHE A 98 -7.42 3.70 -2.54
C PHE A 98 -6.42 4.81 -2.85
N THR A 99 -5.20 4.72 -2.29
CA THR A 99 -4.12 5.62 -2.67
C THR A 99 -3.19 4.95 -3.67
N ASN A 100 -2.38 5.74 -4.36
CA ASN A 100 -1.31 5.23 -5.19
C ASN A 100 -0.13 4.78 -4.33
N VAL A 101 -0.39 3.94 -3.32
CA VAL A 101 0.63 3.51 -2.33
C VAL A 101 1.88 2.93 -2.98
N TYR A 102 1.79 2.43 -4.21
CA TYR A 102 2.93 1.99 -5.00
C TYR A 102 3.97 3.11 -5.22
N GLU A 103 3.56 4.39 -5.20
CA GLU A 103 4.50 5.52 -5.30
C GLU A 103 5.35 5.63 -4.02
N SER A 104 4.73 5.63 -2.84
CA SER A 104 5.47 5.63 -1.56
C SER A 104 6.27 4.34 -1.35
N ARG A 105 5.78 3.20 -1.83
CA ARG A 105 6.54 1.94 -1.85
C ARG A 105 7.80 2.07 -2.70
N TYR A 106 7.69 2.64 -3.89
CA TYR A 106 8.85 2.91 -4.75
C TYR A 106 9.86 3.83 -4.05
N LEU A 107 9.41 4.94 -3.47
CA LEU A 107 10.27 5.87 -2.73
C LEU A 107 10.97 5.19 -1.56
N SER A 108 10.26 4.37 -0.78
CA SER A 108 10.88 3.59 0.31
C SER A 108 11.86 2.53 -0.23
N GLY A 109 11.62 2.02 -1.44
CA GLY A 109 12.57 1.17 -2.17
C GLY A 109 13.85 1.89 -2.54
N VAL A 110 13.77 3.16 -2.95
CA VAL A 110 14.95 4.01 -3.19
C VAL A 110 15.79 4.14 -1.92
N VAL A 111 15.15 4.36 -0.76
CA VAL A 111 15.85 4.39 0.54
C VAL A 111 16.59 3.09 0.83
N ALA A 112 15.92 1.96 0.61
CA ALA A 112 16.51 0.62 0.77
C ALA A 112 17.68 0.38 -0.19
N GLY A 113 17.54 0.78 -1.45
CA GLY A 113 18.61 0.65 -2.46
C GLY A 113 19.85 1.46 -2.12
N MET A 114 19.68 2.68 -1.61
CA MET A 114 20.79 3.51 -1.10
C MET A 114 21.50 2.81 0.06
N LYS A 115 20.76 2.20 0.99
CA LYS A 115 21.34 1.45 2.11
C LYS A 115 22.10 0.21 1.64
N LEU A 116 21.56 -0.55 0.70
CA LEU A 116 22.24 -1.71 0.13
C LEU A 116 23.55 -1.32 -0.56
N ASN A 117 23.56 -0.23 -1.32
CA ASN A 117 24.80 0.26 -1.93
C ASN A 117 25.84 0.69 -0.88
N GLU A 118 25.42 1.31 0.21
CA GLU A 118 26.31 1.63 1.33
C GLU A 118 26.92 0.35 1.93
N MET A 119 26.11 -0.68 2.18
CA MET A 119 26.58 -1.98 2.70
C MET A 119 27.55 -2.67 1.74
N ILE A 120 27.30 -2.61 0.43
CA ILE A 120 28.22 -3.13 -0.58
C ILE A 120 29.56 -2.37 -0.56
N GLN A 121 29.51 -1.04 -0.50
CA GLN A 121 30.71 -0.20 -0.45
C GLN A 121 31.56 -0.44 0.79
N LYS A 122 30.93 -0.72 1.93
CA LYS A 122 31.59 -1.07 3.20
C LYS A 122 32.11 -2.51 3.24
N GLY A 123 31.76 -3.35 2.24
CA GLY A 123 32.12 -4.76 2.21
C GLY A 123 31.32 -5.63 3.19
N GLU A 124 30.21 -5.12 3.70
CA GLU A 124 29.31 -5.87 4.59
C GLU A 124 28.49 -6.91 3.82
N VAL A 125 28.21 -6.63 2.55
CA VAL A 125 27.47 -7.50 1.63
C VAL A 125 28.15 -7.47 0.27
N THR A 126 28.17 -8.61 -0.44
CA THR A 126 28.62 -8.68 -1.84
C THR A 126 27.44 -8.54 -2.79
N LYS A 127 27.69 -8.07 -4.01
CA LYS A 127 26.63 -7.85 -5.01
C LYS A 127 25.78 -9.09 -5.28
N ASP A 128 26.39 -10.26 -5.31
CA ASP A 128 25.74 -11.56 -5.53
C ASP A 128 24.91 -12.05 -4.34
N LYS A 129 25.04 -11.41 -3.17
CA LYS A 129 24.29 -11.72 -1.93
C LYS A 129 23.36 -10.58 -1.50
N CYS A 130 23.12 -9.64 -2.37
CA CYS A 130 22.25 -8.49 -2.09
C CYS A 130 20.77 -8.89 -2.21
N LYS A 131 20.29 -9.71 -1.26
CA LYS A 131 18.92 -10.23 -1.23
C LYS A 131 18.10 -9.53 -0.16
N ILE A 132 16.92 -9.05 -0.55
CA ILE A 132 15.92 -8.44 0.33
C ILE A 132 14.90 -9.48 0.73
N GLY A 133 14.44 -9.46 1.97
CA GLY A 133 13.28 -10.21 2.43
C GLY A 133 12.05 -9.32 2.50
N TYR A 134 10.90 -9.83 2.09
CA TYR A 134 9.64 -9.13 2.18
C TYR A 134 8.57 -9.96 2.89
N VAL A 135 8.05 -9.42 4.00
CA VAL A 135 6.99 -10.04 4.80
C VAL A 135 5.64 -9.60 4.25
N GLY A 136 5.00 -10.45 3.46
CA GLY A 136 3.67 -10.20 2.90
C GLY A 136 2.55 -10.74 3.79
N ALA A 137 1.37 -10.10 3.76
CA ALA A 137 0.19 -10.62 4.43
C ALA A 137 -0.45 -11.76 3.61
N PHE A 138 -0.85 -11.47 2.40
CA PHE A 138 -1.48 -12.41 1.46
C PHE A 138 -0.97 -12.19 0.03
N PRO A 139 -1.08 -13.18 -0.87
CA PRO A 139 -0.72 -13.02 -2.28
C PRO A 139 -1.84 -12.30 -3.08
N TYR A 140 -2.30 -11.16 -2.58
CA TYR A 140 -3.30 -10.33 -3.26
C TYR A 140 -2.63 -9.23 -4.08
N ALA A 141 -3.35 -8.69 -5.06
CA ALA A 141 -2.84 -7.63 -5.94
C ALA A 141 -2.24 -6.44 -5.16
N GLU A 142 -2.88 -5.99 -4.08
CA GLU A 142 -2.37 -4.93 -3.21
C GLU A 142 -0.96 -5.22 -2.68
N VAL A 143 -0.73 -6.44 -2.22
CA VAL A 143 0.57 -6.86 -1.65
C VAL A 143 1.60 -7.07 -2.75
N ILE A 144 1.19 -7.67 -3.88
CA ILE A 144 2.07 -7.91 -5.04
C ILE A 144 2.49 -6.58 -5.67
N SER A 145 1.57 -5.66 -5.91
CA SER A 145 1.85 -4.29 -6.33
C SER A 145 2.82 -3.61 -5.36
N GLY A 146 2.56 -3.74 -4.05
CA GLY A 146 3.38 -3.14 -3.00
C GLY A 146 4.82 -3.62 -2.99
N PHE A 147 5.08 -4.92 -3.01
CA PHE A 147 6.45 -5.41 -3.03
C PHE A 147 7.14 -5.21 -4.38
N THR A 148 6.39 -5.28 -5.48
CA THR A 148 6.96 -5.05 -6.82
C THR A 148 7.40 -3.60 -6.97
N SER A 149 6.57 -2.63 -6.58
CA SER A 149 6.93 -1.21 -6.64
C SER A 149 8.11 -0.88 -5.70
N PHE A 150 8.13 -1.45 -4.49
CA PHE A 150 9.28 -1.35 -3.59
C PHE A 150 10.56 -1.90 -4.26
N TYR A 151 10.49 -3.10 -4.86
CA TYR A 151 11.61 -3.72 -5.53
C TYR A 151 12.11 -2.88 -6.73
N LEU A 152 11.21 -2.32 -7.54
CA LEU A 152 11.58 -1.42 -8.64
C LEU A 152 12.28 -0.15 -8.14
N GLY A 153 11.84 0.40 -7.01
CA GLY A 153 12.54 1.49 -6.33
C GLY A 153 13.95 1.11 -5.89
N VAL A 154 14.12 -0.08 -5.31
CA VAL A 154 15.46 -0.62 -4.98
C VAL A 154 16.32 -0.77 -6.23
N LYS A 155 15.77 -1.38 -7.29
CA LYS A 155 16.48 -1.62 -8.54
C LYS A 155 16.91 -0.34 -9.25
N SER A 156 16.20 0.76 -9.09
CA SER A 156 16.57 2.06 -9.66
C SER A 156 17.90 2.60 -9.11
N VAL A 157 18.34 2.10 -7.96
CA VAL A 157 19.56 2.54 -7.26
C VAL A 157 20.58 1.40 -7.11
N CYS A 158 20.11 0.19 -6.81
CA CYS A 158 20.95 -1.00 -6.59
C CYS A 158 20.50 -2.12 -7.54
N ASP A 159 21.09 -2.18 -8.71
CA ASP A 159 20.71 -3.09 -9.80
C ASP A 159 20.99 -4.58 -9.50
N SER A 160 21.91 -4.88 -8.58
CA SER A 160 22.25 -6.25 -8.17
C SER A 160 21.25 -6.88 -7.18
N ALA A 161 20.31 -6.10 -6.63
CA ALA A 161 19.37 -6.59 -5.64
C ALA A 161 18.41 -7.66 -6.22
N THR A 162 18.12 -8.67 -5.40
CA THR A 162 17.06 -9.66 -5.58
C THR A 162 16.13 -9.63 -4.38
N MET A 163 14.95 -10.23 -4.47
CA MET A 163 14.00 -10.24 -3.37
C MET A 163 13.36 -11.61 -3.18
N GLU A 164 13.18 -11.99 -1.92
CA GLU A 164 12.42 -13.16 -1.49
C GLU A 164 11.20 -12.70 -0.69
N VAL A 165 10.00 -13.16 -1.08
CA VAL A 165 8.73 -12.81 -0.43
C VAL A 165 8.19 -14.05 0.27
N LYS A 166 7.81 -13.91 1.55
CA LYS A 166 7.07 -14.93 2.30
C LYS A 166 5.79 -14.33 2.87
N TYR A 167 4.74 -15.14 2.95
CA TYR A 167 3.42 -14.70 3.40
C TYR A 167 3.10 -15.26 4.78
N THR A 168 2.51 -14.41 5.62
CA THR A 168 2.02 -14.79 6.95
C THR A 168 0.61 -15.37 6.91
N ASN A 169 -0.12 -15.16 5.80
CA ASN A 169 -1.56 -15.45 5.67
C ASN A 169 -2.40 -14.74 6.77
N SER A 170 -1.95 -13.57 7.18
CA SER A 170 -2.60 -12.70 8.15
C SER A 170 -2.25 -11.25 7.88
N TRP A 171 -3.23 -10.34 7.96
CA TRP A 171 -2.96 -8.90 7.90
C TRP A 171 -2.22 -8.39 9.14
N ALA A 172 -2.49 -8.98 10.31
CA ALA A 172 -1.96 -8.47 11.56
C ALA A 172 -1.71 -9.58 12.58
N SER A 173 -0.52 -10.15 12.55
CA SER A 173 -0.05 -11.11 13.55
C SER A 173 1.41 -10.82 13.90
N PHE A 174 1.62 -10.23 15.07
CA PHE A 174 2.96 -9.87 15.54
C PHE A 174 3.92 -11.08 15.51
N ASP A 175 3.46 -12.23 16.01
CA ASP A 175 4.32 -13.42 16.11
C ASP A 175 4.67 -14.00 14.73
N LEU A 176 3.67 -14.10 13.83
CA LEU A 176 3.89 -14.61 12.47
C LEU A 176 4.79 -13.67 11.65
N GLU A 177 4.58 -12.36 11.75
CA GLU A 177 5.41 -11.37 11.05
C GLU A 177 6.85 -11.39 11.56
N LYS A 178 7.04 -11.50 12.88
CA LYS A 178 8.35 -11.61 13.50
C LYS A 178 9.07 -12.90 13.06
N GLU A 179 8.39 -14.04 13.15
CA GLU A 179 8.93 -15.33 12.72
C GLU A 179 9.30 -15.35 11.24
N CYS A 180 8.41 -14.78 10.38
CA CYS A 180 8.66 -14.66 8.96
C CYS A 180 9.91 -13.83 8.65
N ALA A 181 10.08 -12.68 9.33
CA ALA A 181 11.27 -11.85 9.18
C ALA A 181 12.53 -12.56 9.66
N GLU A 182 12.48 -13.27 10.80
CA GLU A 182 13.60 -14.07 11.32
C GLU A 182 14.00 -15.17 10.32
N GLN A 183 13.03 -15.81 9.67
CA GLN A 183 13.27 -16.82 8.65
C GLN A 183 13.93 -16.23 7.40
N LEU A 184 13.43 -15.11 6.88
CA LEU A 184 14.02 -14.41 5.74
C LEU A 184 15.47 -13.99 6.03
N ILE A 185 15.76 -13.51 7.23
CA ILE A 185 17.14 -13.19 7.66
C ILE A 185 17.99 -14.45 7.69
N ALA A 186 17.48 -15.57 8.22
CA ALA A 186 18.20 -16.84 8.23
C ALA A 186 18.47 -17.38 6.81
N ASP A 187 17.60 -17.10 5.86
CA ASP A 187 17.75 -17.45 4.43
C ASP A 187 18.71 -16.51 3.70
N GLY A 188 19.35 -15.57 4.42
CA GLY A 188 20.38 -14.69 3.91
C GLY A 188 19.89 -13.36 3.37
N CYS A 189 18.66 -12.96 3.70
CA CYS A 189 18.19 -11.60 3.39
C CYS A 189 18.91 -10.58 4.28
N VAL A 190 19.43 -9.52 3.66
CA VAL A 190 20.29 -8.51 4.31
C VAL A 190 19.55 -7.21 4.62
N LEU A 191 18.30 -7.08 4.16
CA LEU A 191 17.37 -6.00 4.45
C LEU A 191 15.96 -6.58 4.41
N ILE A 192 15.07 -6.14 5.28
CA ILE A 192 13.68 -6.60 5.35
C ILE A 192 12.71 -5.45 5.08
N SER A 193 11.64 -5.73 4.33
CA SER A 193 10.46 -4.86 4.27
C SER A 193 9.19 -5.67 4.54
N GLN A 194 8.06 -5.00 4.66
CA GLN A 194 6.80 -5.64 5.01
C GLN A 194 5.59 -5.02 4.32
N HIS A 195 4.55 -5.83 4.15
CA HIS A 195 3.19 -5.43 3.82
C HIS A 195 2.22 -6.23 4.71
N ALA A 196 2.36 -5.99 6.00
CA ALA A 196 1.55 -6.53 7.09
C ALA A 196 1.55 -5.50 8.23
N ASP A 197 0.58 -5.56 9.14
CA ASP A 197 0.11 -4.43 9.94
C ASP A 197 0.62 -4.41 11.38
N THR A 198 1.73 -5.10 11.69
CA THR A 198 2.30 -5.07 13.05
C THR A 198 3.76 -4.64 13.09
N THR A 199 4.27 -4.48 14.29
CA THR A 199 5.67 -4.19 14.55
C THR A 199 6.54 -5.46 14.67
N GLY A 200 6.03 -6.63 14.28
CA GLY A 200 6.74 -7.91 14.43
C GLY A 200 8.01 -7.98 13.61
N ALA A 201 7.94 -7.66 12.31
CA ALA A 201 9.11 -7.68 11.44
C ALA A 201 10.18 -6.64 11.85
N PRO A 202 9.87 -5.36 12.12
CA PRO A 202 10.85 -4.41 12.65
C PRO A 202 11.48 -4.84 13.98
N THR A 203 10.71 -5.46 14.86
CA THR A 203 11.24 -6.00 16.13
C THR A 203 12.29 -7.10 15.90
N ALA A 204 12.06 -8.00 14.94
CA ALA A 204 13.04 -9.01 14.55
C ALA A 204 14.30 -8.36 13.95
N CYS A 205 14.13 -7.36 13.10
CA CYS A 205 15.22 -6.61 12.46
C CYS A 205 16.11 -5.91 13.48
N GLU A 206 15.50 -5.22 14.46
CA GLU A 206 16.23 -4.57 15.56
C GLU A 206 17.07 -5.57 16.35
N ALA A 207 16.46 -6.70 16.74
CA ALA A 207 17.15 -7.74 17.49
C ALA A 207 18.31 -8.39 16.71
N LYS A 208 18.19 -8.48 15.39
CA LYS A 208 19.19 -9.09 14.49
C LYS A 208 20.17 -8.08 13.89
N LYS A 209 19.94 -6.78 14.11
CA LYS A 209 20.71 -5.65 13.52
C LYS A 209 20.70 -5.68 11.98
N VAL A 210 19.56 -5.99 11.41
CA VAL A 210 19.31 -5.99 9.96
C VAL A 210 18.49 -4.76 9.64
N PRO A 211 18.89 -3.91 8.67
CA PRO A 211 18.08 -2.75 8.29
C PRO A 211 16.70 -3.14 7.79
N CYS A 212 15.70 -2.29 8.07
CA CYS A 212 14.34 -2.55 7.62
C CYS A 212 13.61 -1.29 7.14
N VAL A 213 12.64 -1.50 6.27
CA VAL A 213 11.66 -0.53 5.81
C VAL A 213 10.29 -0.97 6.27
N GLY A 214 9.60 -0.12 7.03
CA GLY A 214 8.30 -0.42 7.60
C GLY A 214 7.12 -0.07 6.68
N TYR A 215 5.93 -0.19 7.26
CA TYR A 215 4.66 0.11 6.59
C TYR A 215 3.70 0.82 7.54
N ASN A 216 2.90 1.72 7.00
CA ASN A 216 1.82 2.49 7.61
C ASN A 216 2.23 3.47 8.72
N ILE A 217 3.08 3.08 9.64
CA ILE A 217 3.50 3.94 10.75
C ILE A 217 5.02 4.09 10.79
N ASP A 218 5.48 5.11 11.50
CA ASP A 218 6.89 5.24 11.82
C ASP A 218 7.37 4.09 12.71
N MET A 219 8.35 3.33 12.20
CA MET A 219 8.95 2.19 12.89
C MET A 219 10.23 2.54 13.68
N ILE A 220 10.70 3.78 13.61
CA ILE A 220 11.90 4.23 14.35
C ILE A 220 11.74 4.01 15.87
N PRO A 221 10.59 4.29 16.50
CA PRO A 221 10.41 4.00 17.91
C PRO A 221 10.49 2.51 18.29
N THR A 222 10.19 1.63 17.35
CA THR A 222 10.26 0.17 17.53
C THR A 222 11.64 -0.39 17.23
N ALA A 223 12.29 0.13 16.20
CA ALA A 223 13.56 -0.35 15.68
C ALA A 223 14.53 0.81 15.42
N PRO A 224 14.99 1.52 16.48
CA PRO A 224 15.77 2.74 16.32
C PRO A 224 17.13 2.54 15.64
N ASP A 225 17.67 1.32 15.67
CA ASP A 225 18.95 0.97 15.05
C ASP A 225 18.81 0.22 13.72
N ALA A 226 17.59 -0.18 13.34
CA ALA A 226 17.33 -0.95 12.13
C ALA A 226 16.39 -0.24 11.14
N ALA A 227 15.35 0.47 11.61
CA ALA A 227 14.39 1.12 10.73
C ALA A 227 15.04 2.27 9.94
N LEU A 228 14.78 2.30 8.63
CA LEU A 228 15.21 3.35 7.71
C LEU A 228 14.12 4.42 7.53
N THR A 229 12.91 3.98 7.22
CA THR A 229 11.67 4.72 6.99
C THR A 229 10.51 3.74 6.89
N SER A 230 9.29 4.23 6.65
CA SER A 230 8.12 3.40 6.31
C SER A 230 7.36 4.02 5.15
N ALA A 231 6.83 3.21 4.24
CA ALA A 231 5.81 3.66 3.29
C ALA A 231 4.48 3.84 4.05
N THR A 232 3.77 4.93 3.80
CA THR A 232 2.52 5.27 4.52
C THR A 232 1.40 5.65 3.57
N ILE A 233 0.18 5.39 4.01
CA ILE A 233 -1.06 5.86 3.39
C ILE A 233 -1.60 7.02 4.24
N ASN A 234 -2.11 8.06 3.58
CA ASN A 234 -2.86 9.14 4.21
C ASN A 234 -4.29 9.20 3.64
N TRP A 235 -5.26 8.75 4.42
CA TRP A 235 -6.68 8.79 4.05
C TRP A 235 -7.32 10.17 4.20
N GLY A 236 -6.64 11.14 4.83
CA GLY A 236 -7.15 12.49 5.09
C GLY A 236 -7.69 13.21 3.86
N PRO A 237 -6.99 13.23 2.72
CA PRO A 237 -7.49 13.82 1.48
C PRO A 237 -8.81 13.21 1.00
N TYR A 238 -8.94 11.88 1.02
CA TYR A 238 -10.19 11.22 0.62
C TYR A 238 -11.32 11.49 1.60
N TYR A 239 -11.09 11.35 2.90
CA TYR A 239 -12.13 11.57 3.92
C TYR A 239 -12.63 13.02 3.86
N THR A 240 -11.72 13.98 3.71
CA THR A 240 -12.09 15.38 3.53
C THR A 240 -12.94 15.58 2.27
N TYR A 241 -12.53 15.04 1.13
CA TYR A 241 -13.24 15.13 -0.14
C TYR A 241 -14.65 14.52 -0.06
N ALA A 242 -14.76 13.27 0.40
CA ALA A 242 -16.03 12.56 0.40
C ALA A 242 -17.05 13.18 1.37
N VAL A 243 -16.59 13.58 2.58
CA VAL A 243 -17.47 14.23 3.57
C VAL A 243 -17.86 15.64 3.11
N GLN A 244 -16.93 16.39 2.52
CA GLN A 244 -17.25 17.70 1.94
C GLN A 244 -18.31 17.59 0.82
N SER A 245 -18.17 16.59 -0.06
CA SER A 245 -19.16 16.34 -1.12
C SER A 245 -20.57 16.12 -0.57
N VAL A 246 -20.70 15.34 0.53
CA VAL A 246 -22.00 15.17 1.20
C VAL A 246 -22.52 16.47 1.78
N ILE A 247 -21.68 17.26 2.44
CA ILE A 247 -22.07 18.58 3.02
C ILE A 247 -22.55 19.54 1.93
N GLU A 248 -21.88 19.54 0.79
CA GLU A 248 -22.19 20.43 -0.35
C GLU A 248 -23.30 19.88 -1.25
N GLY A 249 -23.72 18.63 -1.09
CA GLY A 249 -24.69 17.95 -1.94
C GLY A 249 -24.15 17.68 -3.35
N THR A 250 -22.84 17.52 -3.49
CA THR A 250 -22.17 17.14 -4.75
C THR A 250 -21.96 15.64 -4.83
N ALA A 251 -21.79 15.12 -6.04
CA ALA A 251 -21.53 13.70 -6.24
C ALA A 251 -20.11 13.31 -5.75
N ILE A 252 -20.01 12.14 -5.16
CA ILE A 252 -18.73 11.49 -4.88
C ILE A 252 -18.37 10.62 -6.09
N ASP A 253 -17.09 10.62 -6.48
CA ASP A 253 -16.61 9.75 -7.56
C ASP A 253 -16.81 8.27 -7.19
N THR A 254 -17.19 7.45 -8.17
CA THR A 254 -17.36 6.01 -7.96
C THR A 254 -16.07 5.31 -7.52
N ASP A 255 -14.96 5.72 -8.12
CA ASP A 255 -13.61 5.32 -7.76
C ASP A 255 -12.73 6.56 -7.59
N TRP A 256 -11.93 6.58 -6.52
CA TRP A 256 -10.98 7.66 -6.25
C TRP A 256 -9.59 7.08 -5.98
N SER A 257 -8.58 7.66 -6.60
CA SER A 257 -7.18 7.34 -6.33
C SER A 257 -6.31 8.58 -6.48
N LYS A 258 -5.42 8.80 -5.51
CA LYS A 258 -4.45 9.90 -5.46
C LYS A 258 -3.12 9.38 -4.89
N GLY A 259 -2.04 10.08 -5.19
CA GLY A 259 -0.68 9.69 -4.83
C GLY A 259 0.08 10.71 -4.00
N VAL A 260 1.41 10.62 -4.07
CA VAL A 260 2.34 11.50 -3.31
C VAL A 260 2.12 12.97 -3.64
N LYS A 261 1.82 13.30 -4.88
CA LYS A 261 1.54 14.67 -5.34
C LYS A 261 0.37 15.31 -4.61
N ASP A 262 -0.62 14.52 -4.23
CA ASP A 262 -1.84 14.97 -3.57
C ASP A 262 -1.79 14.77 -2.04
N GLY A 263 -0.65 14.32 -1.50
CA GLY A 263 -0.48 14.02 -0.08
C GLY A 263 -1.27 12.82 0.41
N ALA A 264 -1.72 11.94 -0.51
CA ALA A 264 -2.49 10.74 -0.19
C ALA A 264 -1.60 9.58 0.25
N ASP A 265 -0.32 9.60 -0.07
CA ASP A 265 0.69 8.69 0.44
C ASP A 265 2.05 9.39 0.54
N ALA A 266 2.95 8.82 1.32
CA ALA A 266 4.26 9.37 1.60
C ALA A 266 5.19 8.29 2.17
N ILE A 267 6.44 8.65 2.45
CA ILE A 267 7.27 7.91 3.40
C ILE A 267 7.35 8.68 4.73
N THR A 268 7.57 7.97 5.83
CA THR A 268 7.86 8.58 7.13
C THR A 268 9.21 9.30 7.11
N GLU A 269 9.50 10.08 8.14
CA GLU A 269 10.81 10.68 8.30
C GLU A 269 11.92 9.62 8.16
N LEU A 270 13.01 10.03 7.52
CA LEU A 270 14.21 9.21 7.40
C LEU A 270 14.91 9.11 8.74
N ASN A 271 15.30 7.90 9.14
CA ASN A 271 16.12 7.71 10.32
C ASN A 271 17.57 8.11 10.04
N GLU A 272 17.93 9.33 10.41
CA GLU A 272 19.27 9.91 10.20
C GLU A 272 20.42 9.02 10.73
N LYS A 273 20.13 8.13 11.69
CA LYS A 273 21.10 7.20 12.28
C LYS A 273 21.41 6.03 11.36
N THR A 274 20.45 5.60 10.55
CA THR A 274 20.51 4.31 9.82
C THR A 274 20.56 4.46 8.32
N VAL A 275 20.00 5.54 7.75
CA VAL A 275 20.00 5.75 6.29
C VAL A 275 21.39 6.06 5.76
N ALA A 276 21.62 5.70 4.50
CA ALA A 276 22.87 6.02 3.82
C ALA A 276 22.96 7.52 3.52
N LYS A 277 24.18 8.02 3.43
CA LYS A 277 24.42 9.43 3.06
C LYS A 277 23.85 9.73 1.66
N GLY A 278 23.19 10.87 1.50
CA GLY A 278 22.60 11.30 0.22
C GLY A 278 21.23 10.67 -0.05
N THR A 279 20.66 9.91 0.89
CA THR A 279 19.34 9.28 0.72
C THR A 279 18.24 10.32 0.57
N LYS A 280 18.27 11.40 1.36
CA LYS A 280 17.24 12.44 1.33
C LYS A 280 17.13 13.07 -0.05
N GLU A 281 18.26 13.52 -0.58
CA GLU A 281 18.32 14.15 -1.90
C GLU A 281 17.86 13.21 -3.01
N LYS A 282 18.22 11.92 -2.90
CA LYS A 282 17.81 10.91 -3.88
C LYS A 282 16.30 10.61 -3.85
N VAL A 283 15.72 10.60 -2.67
CA VAL A 283 14.27 10.42 -2.51
C VAL A 283 13.51 11.65 -3.01
N GLU A 284 13.96 12.87 -2.66
CA GLU A 284 13.34 14.12 -3.13
C GLU A 284 13.38 14.23 -4.67
N GLU A 285 14.48 13.80 -5.31
CA GLU A 285 14.60 13.70 -6.76
C GLU A 285 13.57 12.73 -7.33
N ALA A 286 13.52 11.49 -6.82
CA ALA A 286 12.58 10.46 -7.28
C ALA A 286 11.12 10.86 -7.06
N GLN A 287 10.81 11.48 -5.93
CA GLN A 287 9.46 11.97 -5.65
C GLN A 287 9.03 13.02 -6.68
N LYS A 288 9.90 14.00 -6.95
CA LYS A 288 9.62 15.02 -7.96
C LYS A 288 9.41 14.41 -9.35
N GLU A 289 10.22 13.41 -9.73
CA GLU A 289 10.08 12.72 -11.00
C GLU A 289 8.78 11.92 -11.12
N ILE A 290 8.27 11.36 -10.02
CA ILE A 290 6.93 10.76 -9.97
C ILE A 290 5.84 11.84 -10.10
N GLU A 291 5.94 12.94 -9.35
CA GLU A 291 4.95 14.03 -9.33
C GLU A 291 4.83 14.75 -10.68
N ASP A 292 5.90 14.85 -11.45
CA ASP A 292 5.90 15.47 -12.78
C ASP A 292 5.67 14.47 -13.93
N GLY A 293 5.56 13.16 -13.62
CA GLY A 293 5.31 12.08 -14.58
C GLY A 293 6.52 11.66 -15.39
N THR A 294 7.74 12.00 -14.98
CA THR A 294 8.98 11.55 -15.62
C THR A 294 9.26 10.08 -15.28
N ILE A 295 8.94 9.66 -14.05
CA ILE A 295 8.97 8.26 -13.63
C ILE A 295 7.54 7.72 -13.57
N HIS A 296 7.33 6.60 -14.26
CA HIS A 296 6.19 5.71 -14.05
C HIS A 296 6.69 4.48 -13.30
N VAL A 297 6.17 4.24 -12.10
CA VAL A 297 6.66 3.16 -11.20
C VAL A 297 6.70 1.80 -11.89
N PHE A 298 5.66 1.48 -12.65
CA PHE A 298 5.55 0.22 -13.40
C PHE A 298 5.88 0.40 -14.90
N ASP A 299 6.97 1.12 -15.22
CA ASP A 299 7.53 1.22 -16.58
C ASP A 299 7.89 -0.19 -17.08
N THR A 300 7.19 -0.65 -18.13
CA THR A 300 7.30 -2.01 -18.66
C THR A 300 8.68 -2.30 -19.29
N SER A 301 9.48 -1.29 -19.54
CA SER A 301 10.86 -1.44 -20.00
C SER A 301 11.86 -1.75 -18.87
N LYS A 302 11.43 -1.65 -17.61
CA LYS A 302 12.30 -1.80 -16.42
C LYS A 302 12.25 -3.19 -15.79
N PHE A 303 11.34 -4.04 -16.22
CA PHE A 303 11.20 -5.38 -15.68
C PHE A 303 10.69 -6.36 -16.73
N THR A 304 10.83 -7.65 -16.44
CA THR A 304 10.27 -8.76 -17.23
C THR A 304 9.58 -9.76 -16.33
N VAL A 305 8.75 -10.60 -16.91
CA VAL A 305 8.09 -11.73 -16.27
C VAL A 305 8.44 -12.98 -17.07
N GLY A 306 9.25 -13.86 -16.50
CA GLY A 306 9.77 -15.02 -17.24
C GLY A 306 10.58 -14.64 -18.49
N GLY A 307 11.32 -13.54 -18.43
CA GLY A 307 12.16 -13.04 -19.53
C GLY A 307 11.41 -12.27 -20.62
N LYS A 308 10.09 -12.00 -20.47
CA LYS A 308 9.26 -11.26 -21.43
C LYS A 308 8.75 -9.95 -20.82
N THR A 309 8.57 -8.92 -21.64
CA THR A 309 7.83 -7.72 -21.22
C THR A 309 6.34 -8.02 -21.13
N LEU A 310 5.56 -7.13 -20.47
CA LEU A 310 4.10 -7.33 -20.39
C LEU A 310 3.43 -7.27 -21.77
N GLU A 311 3.92 -6.43 -22.66
CA GLU A 311 3.44 -6.33 -24.06
C GLU A 311 3.69 -7.64 -24.82
N GLU A 312 4.88 -8.24 -24.68
CA GLU A 312 5.21 -9.53 -25.30
C GLU A 312 4.34 -10.68 -24.72
N LEU A 313 3.99 -10.62 -23.43
CA LEU A 313 3.05 -11.56 -22.83
C LEU A 313 1.66 -11.43 -23.43
N VAL A 314 1.14 -10.22 -23.57
CA VAL A 314 -0.16 -9.98 -24.25
C VAL A 314 -0.14 -10.50 -25.69
N GLU A 315 0.90 -10.20 -26.47
CA GLU A 315 1.07 -10.65 -27.85
C GLU A 315 1.16 -12.17 -27.96
N SER A 316 1.76 -12.84 -26.97
CA SER A 316 1.85 -14.30 -26.93
C SER A 316 0.57 -14.99 -26.42
N GLY A 317 -0.45 -14.22 -26.01
CA GLY A 317 -1.72 -14.73 -25.52
C GLY A 317 -1.65 -15.28 -24.09
N ASP A 318 -0.75 -14.76 -23.27
CA ASP A 318 -0.73 -15.06 -21.83
C ASP A 318 -2.07 -14.66 -21.20
N GLU A 319 -2.64 -15.55 -20.38
CA GLU A 319 -4.00 -15.38 -19.88
C GLU A 319 -4.11 -14.19 -18.94
N ASP A 320 -3.16 -14.03 -18.02
CA ASP A 320 -3.19 -12.97 -17.01
C ASP A 320 -2.85 -11.61 -17.62
N ALA A 321 -1.85 -11.56 -18.51
CA ALA A 321 -1.53 -10.33 -19.24
C ALA A 321 -2.68 -9.89 -20.17
N THR A 322 -3.37 -10.83 -20.80
CA THR A 322 -4.54 -10.55 -21.64
C THR A 322 -5.72 -10.01 -20.83
N LYS A 323 -5.98 -10.54 -19.63
CA LYS A 323 -7.01 -9.99 -18.71
C LYS A 323 -6.71 -8.56 -18.29
N LEU A 324 -5.44 -8.25 -18.09
CA LEU A 324 -4.98 -6.94 -17.61
C LEU A 324 -4.47 -6.01 -18.73
N GLN A 325 -4.67 -6.37 -20.00
CA GLN A 325 -4.14 -5.59 -21.14
C GLN A 325 -4.60 -4.14 -21.18
N SER A 326 -5.79 -3.83 -20.65
CA SER A 326 -6.30 -2.46 -20.57
C SER A 326 -5.49 -1.57 -19.61
N TYR A 327 -4.77 -2.17 -18.67
CA TYR A 327 -3.86 -1.48 -17.76
C TYR A 327 -2.45 -1.26 -18.37
N ILE A 328 -2.12 -1.97 -19.46
CA ILE A 328 -0.81 -1.92 -20.12
C ILE A 328 -0.93 -1.01 -21.34
N LYS A 329 -0.48 0.23 -21.21
CA LYS A 329 -0.51 1.24 -22.28
C LYS A 329 0.56 2.32 -22.04
N ASP A 330 0.93 3.04 -23.06
CA ASP A 330 1.88 4.16 -22.98
C ASP A 330 3.27 3.79 -22.40
N GLY A 331 3.63 2.48 -22.42
CA GLY A 331 4.90 1.96 -21.94
C GLY A 331 4.95 1.69 -20.44
N TYR A 332 3.80 1.69 -19.73
CA TYR A 332 3.74 1.33 -18.34
C TYR A 332 2.41 0.68 -17.95
N PHE A 333 2.37 0.01 -16.81
CA PHE A 333 1.15 -0.52 -16.23
C PHE A 333 0.49 0.56 -15.36
N HIS A 334 -0.74 0.94 -15.71
CA HIS A 334 -1.53 1.98 -15.05
C HIS A 334 -2.31 1.39 -13.87
N GLU A 335 -1.69 1.29 -12.71
CA GLU A 335 -2.21 0.57 -11.52
C GLU A 335 -3.63 0.99 -11.11
N SER A 336 -3.95 2.27 -11.21
CA SER A 336 -5.23 2.82 -10.75
C SER A 336 -5.63 4.06 -11.57
N ASP A 337 -5.66 3.93 -12.90
CA ASP A 337 -6.11 5.03 -13.78
C ASP A 337 -7.65 5.15 -13.74
N VAL A 338 -8.17 5.73 -12.66
CA VAL A 338 -9.61 5.93 -12.48
C VAL A 338 -10.19 6.88 -13.53
N ALA A 339 -9.41 7.85 -14.02
CA ALA A 339 -9.80 8.74 -15.13
C ALA A 339 -9.93 7.97 -16.45
N GLY A 340 -9.12 6.95 -16.66
CA GLY A 340 -9.21 5.99 -17.76
C GLY A 340 -10.33 4.97 -17.62
N GLY A 341 -11.11 5.02 -16.52
CA GLY A 341 -12.24 4.14 -16.27
C GLY A 341 -11.88 2.83 -15.55
N MET A 342 -10.71 2.76 -14.95
CA MET A 342 -10.29 1.64 -14.10
C MET A 342 -10.77 1.81 -12.67
N THR A 343 -10.63 0.77 -11.83
CA THR A 343 -10.95 0.83 -10.41
C THR A 343 -9.82 1.48 -9.62
N SER A 344 -10.12 1.97 -8.41
CA SER A 344 -9.11 2.51 -7.48
C SER A 344 -8.23 1.43 -6.85
N ALA A 345 -8.72 0.18 -6.78
CA ALA A 345 -7.99 -0.92 -6.19
C ALA A 345 -6.74 -1.28 -7.02
N PRO A 346 -5.64 -1.68 -6.35
CA PRO A 346 -4.46 -2.20 -7.03
C PRO A 346 -4.78 -3.40 -7.93
N ALA A 347 -4.19 -3.42 -9.14
CA ALA A 347 -4.45 -4.44 -10.14
C ALA A 347 -3.21 -5.25 -10.55
N PHE A 348 -2.00 -4.80 -10.19
CA PHE A 348 -0.75 -5.45 -10.57
C PHE A 348 -0.57 -6.78 -9.82
N THR A 349 -0.56 -7.89 -10.57
CA THR A 349 -0.48 -9.25 -9.99
C THR A 349 0.71 -10.07 -10.52
N PHE A 350 1.56 -9.50 -11.35
CA PHE A 350 2.70 -10.22 -11.91
C PHE A 350 3.85 -10.35 -10.92
N ILE A 351 4.43 -11.53 -10.86
CA ILE A 351 5.72 -11.74 -10.17
C ILE A 351 6.82 -11.50 -11.19
N ILE A 352 7.52 -10.38 -11.06
CA ILE A 352 8.57 -9.98 -12.00
C ILE A 352 9.89 -10.72 -11.72
N ASP A 353 10.73 -10.80 -12.73
CA ASP A 353 12.04 -11.45 -12.62
C ASP A 353 12.90 -10.78 -11.54
N GLY A 354 13.58 -11.60 -10.74
CA GLY A 354 14.36 -11.16 -9.58
C GLY A 354 13.60 -11.17 -8.26
N ILE A 355 12.29 -11.45 -8.29
CA ILE A 355 11.46 -11.69 -7.10
C ILE A 355 11.12 -13.17 -7.02
N ASP A 356 11.45 -13.79 -5.90
CA ASP A 356 11.03 -15.14 -5.53
C ASP A 356 9.89 -15.05 -4.51
N SER A 357 8.67 -15.39 -4.94
CA SER A 357 7.45 -15.33 -4.12
C SER A 357 7.04 -16.73 -3.69
N ILE A 358 7.23 -17.03 -2.41
CA ILE A 358 6.99 -18.34 -1.83
C ILE A 358 5.60 -18.39 -1.20
N THR A 359 4.65 -18.97 -1.92
CA THR A 359 3.33 -19.34 -1.39
C THR A 359 3.40 -20.75 -0.83
N LYS A 360 3.30 -20.90 0.47
CA LYS A 360 3.13 -22.22 1.12
C LYS A 360 1.76 -22.34 1.75
#